data_b91cffb9fed82de369365135c6ff6927
#
_entry.id   b91cffb9fed82de369365135c6ff6927
#
_cell.length_a   1.000
_cell.length_b   1.000
_cell.length_c   1.000
_cell.angle_alpha   90.00
_cell.angle_beta   90.00
_cell.angle_gamma   90.00
#
_symmetry.space_group_name_H-M   'P 1'
#
loop_
_entity.id
_entity.type
_entity.pdbx_description
1 polymer ?
#
loop_
_entity_poly.entity_id
_entity_poly.type
_entity_poly.pdbx_seq_one_letter_code
_entity_poly.pdbx_strand_id
1 'polypeptide(L)'
;NLNELLLGSGSERKTTLGHSIDKDARFLVTGGAGSIGRELMLQLLDNGASNVAIFDNSDERLRKAKKSIPPKFSKRIHVLLGDVCSSSDLKKAISVSAPDCVFHLAALKHVDLAEQDPYGTYEVNVEGTFKLLKASAGVRRFMLMSTDKSVFPAGLMGATKRMAELAVMSFARHYPKCDYSIVRSGNVIGTSGSALNRFVYQIENTQEITVTHPKMARFFISNVALASLII
;
A
#
# COMPACT_ATOMS: atom_id res chain seq x y z
N ASN A 1 15.77 -3.13 18.79
CA ASN A 1 14.92 -2.73 17.69
C ASN A 1 14.43 -3.99 16.96
N LEU A 2 13.08 -4.15 16.80
CA LEU A 2 12.49 -5.35 16.19
C LEU A 2 13.04 -5.63 14.78
N ASN A 3 13.33 -4.58 14.02
CA ASN A 3 13.93 -4.70 12.68
C ASN A 3 15.36 -5.27 12.74
N GLU A 4 16.17 -4.88 13.73
CA GLU A 4 17.51 -5.43 13.92
C GLU A 4 17.47 -6.89 14.33
N LEU A 5 16.48 -7.27 15.15
CA LEU A 5 16.33 -8.64 15.66
C LEU A 5 15.86 -9.60 14.56
N LEU A 6 15.02 -9.13 13.63
CA LEU A 6 14.43 -9.95 12.57
C LEU A 6 15.24 -9.97 11.28
N LEU A 7 15.99 -8.92 10.99
CA LEU A 7 16.77 -8.77 9.75
C LEU A 7 18.26 -8.99 9.95
N GLY A 8 18.72 -9.20 11.19
CA GLY A 8 20.13 -9.29 11.57
C GLY A 8 20.78 -7.90 11.62
N SER A 9 21.72 -7.72 12.55
CA SER A 9 22.56 -6.53 12.63
C SER A 9 23.53 -6.52 11.46
N GLY A 10 23.13 -5.96 10.32
CA GLY A 10 24.16 -5.79 9.29
C GLY A 10 23.77 -5.90 7.83
N SER A 11 22.52 -5.77 7.46
CA SER A 11 22.26 -5.43 6.06
C SER A 11 20.90 -4.75 5.90
N GLU A 12 20.80 -3.48 6.28
CA GLU A 12 20.09 -2.59 5.38
C GLU A 12 20.94 -2.61 4.08
N ARG A 13 20.78 -3.64 3.27
CA ARG A 13 21.08 -3.49 1.87
C ARG A 13 20.24 -2.30 1.45
N LYS A 14 20.90 -1.15 1.24
CA LYS A 14 20.37 -0.15 0.33
C LYS A 14 20.12 -0.93 -0.95
N THR A 15 18.91 -1.43 -1.11
CA THR A 15 18.45 -1.93 -2.39
C THR A 15 18.23 -0.68 -3.23
N THR A 16 19.33 -0.05 -3.60
CA THR A 16 19.40 0.81 -4.77
C THR A 16 19.22 -0.15 -5.95
N LEU A 17 18.01 -0.66 -6.12
CA LEU A 17 17.56 -1.10 -7.41
C LEU A 17 17.62 0.17 -8.25
N GLY A 18 18.56 0.22 -9.18
CA GLY A 18 18.89 1.40 -9.98
C GLY A 18 17.79 1.78 -10.98
N HIS A 19 16.54 1.84 -10.52
CA HIS A 19 15.45 2.37 -11.29
C HIS A 19 15.40 3.88 -11.05
N SER A 20 15.85 4.63 -12.05
CA SER A 20 15.62 6.07 -12.08
C SER A 20 14.12 6.30 -12.27
N ILE A 21 13.47 6.91 -11.30
CA ILE A 21 12.10 7.39 -11.49
C ILE A 21 12.11 8.55 -12.48
N ASP A 22 11.03 8.66 -13.25
CA ASP A 22 10.77 9.88 -14.01
C ASP A 22 10.44 11.01 -12.99
N LYS A 23 11.37 11.93 -12.82
CA LYS A 23 11.29 13.00 -11.80
C LYS A 23 10.15 13.98 -12.08
N ASP A 24 9.78 14.11 -13.34
CA ASP A 24 8.71 15.01 -13.78
C ASP A 24 7.33 14.33 -13.69
N ALA A 25 7.29 13.02 -13.48
CA ALA A 25 6.05 12.30 -13.29
C ALA A 25 5.34 12.70 -11.99
N ARG A 26 4.03 12.75 -12.05
CA ARG A 26 3.14 13.01 -10.92
C ARG A 26 2.62 11.68 -10.40
N PHE A 27 2.73 11.49 -9.10
CA PHE A 27 2.39 10.24 -8.43
C PHE A 27 1.17 10.41 -7.54
N LEU A 28 0.22 9.48 -7.62
CA LEU A 28 -0.88 9.35 -6.67
C LEU A 28 -0.73 8.03 -5.90
N VAL A 29 -0.69 8.11 -4.57
CA VAL A 29 -0.62 6.95 -3.68
C VAL A 29 -1.89 6.88 -2.86
N THR A 30 -2.79 5.93 -3.15
CA THR A 30 -3.97 5.66 -2.31
C THR A 30 -3.57 4.76 -1.14
N GLY A 31 -4.20 4.94 0.03
CA GLY A 31 -3.67 4.36 1.28
C GLY A 31 -2.31 4.97 1.67
N GLY A 32 -2.06 6.20 1.16
CA GLY A 32 -0.77 6.89 1.26
C GLY A 32 -0.37 7.27 2.69
N ALA A 33 -1.32 7.35 3.62
CA ALA A 33 -1.05 7.58 5.03
C ALA A 33 -0.78 6.29 5.82
N GLY A 34 -0.92 5.12 5.21
CA GLY A 34 -0.55 3.82 5.78
C GLY A 34 0.97 3.63 5.87
N SER A 35 1.39 2.55 6.54
CA SER A 35 2.83 2.27 6.75
C SER A 35 3.62 2.16 5.45
N ILE A 36 3.12 1.37 4.48
CA ILE A 36 3.79 1.19 3.17
C ILE A 36 3.69 2.47 2.35
N GLY A 37 2.51 3.13 2.32
CA GLY A 37 2.28 4.33 1.53
C GLY A 37 3.18 5.50 1.96
N ARG A 38 3.41 5.67 3.26
CA ARG A 38 4.33 6.69 3.78
C ARG A 38 5.78 6.42 3.38
N GLU A 39 6.23 5.18 3.48
CA GLU A 39 7.58 4.80 3.08
C GLU A 39 7.77 4.99 1.58
N LEU A 40 6.82 4.54 0.76
CA LEU A 40 6.82 4.74 -0.69
C LEU A 40 6.88 6.24 -1.06
N MET A 41 6.05 7.06 -0.42
CA MET A 41 6.06 8.51 -0.60
C MET A 41 7.46 9.12 -0.32
N LEU A 42 8.09 8.73 0.80
CA LEU A 42 9.41 9.24 1.17
C LEU A 42 10.47 8.81 0.14
N GLN A 43 10.45 7.57 -0.28
CA GLN A 43 11.40 7.07 -1.29
C GLN A 43 11.19 7.74 -2.66
N LEU A 44 9.96 7.95 -3.10
CA LEU A 44 9.68 8.72 -4.32
C LEU A 44 10.29 10.12 -4.26
N LEU A 45 10.12 10.82 -3.13
CA LEU A 45 10.65 12.17 -2.93
C LEU A 45 12.18 12.21 -2.84
N ASP A 46 12.80 11.25 -2.15
CA ASP A 46 14.25 11.12 -2.05
C ASP A 46 14.89 10.77 -3.41
N ASN A 47 14.19 9.99 -4.26
CA ASN A 47 14.59 9.73 -5.63
C ASN A 47 14.30 10.89 -6.60
N GLY A 48 13.76 12.00 -6.10
CA GLY A 48 13.65 13.24 -6.86
C GLY A 48 12.27 13.51 -7.47
N ALA A 49 11.21 12.74 -7.13
CA ALA A 49 9.85 13.02 -7.59
C ALA A 49 9.46 14.48 -7.29
N SER A 50 9.01 15.21 -8.30
CA SER A 50 8.61 16.61 -8.17
C SER A 50 7.21 16.78 -7.57
N ASN A 51 6.35 15.77 -7.69
CA ASN A 51 4.95 15.83 -7.25
C ASN A 51 4.45 14.47 -6.78
N VAL A 52 4.08 14.36 -5.50
CA VAL A 52 3.48 13.17 -4.90
C VAL A 52 2.20 13.53 -4.16
N ALA A 53 1.08 12.94 -4.57
CA ALA A 53 -0.18 13.05 -3.84
C ALA A 53 -0.43 11.80 -3.01
N ILE A 54 -0.73 11.96 -1.73
CA ILE A 54 -1.20 10.90 -0.85
C ILE A 54 -2.70 11.05 -0.62
N PHE A 55 -3.45 9.97 -0.83
CA PHE A 55 -4.90 9.90 -0.66
C PHE A 55 -5.26 8.82 0.36
N ASP A 56 -6.03 9.19 1.38
CA ASP A 56 -6.42 8.28 2.47
C ASP A 56 -7.75 8.74 3.08
N ASN A 57 -8.53 7.82 3.63
CA ASN A 57 -9.80 8.14 4.28
C ASN A 57 -9.69 8.51 5.75
N SER A 58 -8.49 8.46 6.34
CA SER A 58 -8.26 8.81 7.74
C SER A 58 -7.56 10.17 7.87
N ASP A 59 -8.30 11.19 8.30
CA ASP A 59 -7.76 12.52 8.60
C ASP A 59 -6.62 12.44 9.64
N GLU A 60 -6.78 11.60 10.67
CA GLU A 60 -5.76 11.42 11.70
C GLU A 60 -4.44 10.88 11.11
N ARG A 61 -4.52 9.83 10.27
CA ARG A 61 -3.33 9.26 9.61
C ARG A 61 -2.68 10.25 8.66
N LEU A 62 -3.47 11.00 7.90
CA LEU A 62 -2.97 12.04 7.00
C LEU A 62 -2.26 13.15 7.76
N ARG A 63 -2.80 13.62 8.89
CA ARG A 63 -2.12 14.59 9.78
C ARG A 63 -0.80 14.07 10.31
N LYS A 64 -0.76 12.80 10.77
CA LYS A 64 0.48 12.15 11.21
C LYS A 64 1.50 12.03 10.07
N ALA A 65 1.04 11.60 8.89
CA ALA A 65 1.89 11.53 7.70
C ALA A 65 2.46 12.91 7.34
N LYS A 66 1.63 13.95 7.29
CA LYS A 66 2.06 15.33 7.00
C LYS A 66 3.12 15.84 7.98
N LYS A 67 2.96 15.57 9.28
CA LYS A 67 3.95 15.95 10.32
C LYS A 67 5.29 15.24 10.15
N SER A 68 5.31 14.05 9.59
CA SER A 68 6.53 13.26 9.38
C SER A 68 7.28 13.58 8.08
N ILE A 69 6.72 14.45 7.24
CA ILE A 69 7.36 14.88 5.99
C ILE A 69 8.49 15.85 6.30
N PRO A 70 9.73 15.57 5.87
CA PRO A 70 10.82 16.53 6.00
C PRO A 70 10.49 17.87 5.33
N PRO A 71 10.82 19.02 5.95
CA PRO A 71 10.49 20.36 5.42
C PRO A 71 10.95 20.56 3.97
N LYS A 72 12.08 19.96 3.58
CA LYS A 72 12.61 20.02 2.20
C LYS A 72 11.64 19.50 1.13
N PHE A 73 10.66 18.69 1.51
CA PHE A 73 9.70 18.07 0.60
C PHE A 73 8.30 18.71 0.64
N SER A 74 8.05 19.64 1.56
CA SER A 74 6.72 20.18 1.83
C SER A 74 5.99 20.74 0.60
N LYS A 75 6.72 21.31 -0.36
CA LYS A 75 6.17 21.86 -1.60
C LYS A 75 5.88 20.82 -2.69
N ARG A 76 6.35 19.59 -2.51
CA ARG A 76 6.22 18.49 -3.48
C ARG A 76 5.14 17.48 -3.11
N ILE A 77 4.40 17.72 -2.02
CA ILE A 77 3.39 16.80 -1.50
C ILE A 77 2.02 17.45 -1.48
N HIS A 78 1.04 16.71 -1.99
CA HIS A 78 -0.39 17.00 -1.82
C HIS A 78 -1.03 15.96 -0.90
N VAL A 79 -1.75 16.43 0.11
CA VAL A 79 -2.45 15.56 1.07
C VAL A 79 -3.94 15.66 0.78
N LEU A 80 -4.55 14.55 0.39
CA LEU A 80 -5.93 14.47 -0.07
C LEU A 80 -6.72 13.53 0.85
N LEU A 81 -7.73 14.07 1.51
CA LEU A 81 -8.71 13.28 2.27
C LEU A 81 -9.83 12.82 1.35
N GLY A 82 -10.15 11.52 1.40
CA GLY A 82 -11.26 10.96 0.64
C GLY A 82 -11.29 9.43 0.70
N ASP A 83 -12.37 8.84 0.22
CA ASP A 83 -12.61 7.41 0.24
C ASP A 83 -12.52 6.80 -1.17
N VAL A 84 -11.83 5.67 -1.30
CA VAL A 84 -11.75 4.90 -2.56
C VAL A 84 -13.12 4.36 -3.00
N CYS A 85 -14.06 4.21 -2.07
CA CYS A 85 -15.43 3.82 -2.36
C CYS A 85 -16.27 4.97 -2.94
N SER A 86 -15.82 6.24 -2.82
CA SER A 86 -16.49 7.44 -3.32
C SER A 86 -15.96 7.84 -4.70
N SER A 87 -16.80 7.69 -5.73
CA SER A 87 -16.44 8.12 -7.10
C SER A 87 -16.21 9.63 -7.20
N SER A 88 -16.85 10.45 -6.39
CA SER A 88 -16.65 11.90 -6.33
C SER A 88 -15.26 12.25 -5.77
N ASP A 89 -14.85 11.57 -4.68
CA ASP A 89 -13.55 11.79 -4.06
C ASP A 89 -12.42 11.35 -4.99
N LEU A 90 -12.58 10.21 -5.65
CA LEU A 90 -11.63 9.72 -6.64
C LEU A 90 -11.49 10.69 -7.83
N LYS A 91 -12.60 11.19 -8.38
CA LYS A 91 -12.57 12.20 -9.45
C LYS A 91 -11.83 13.46 -9.00
N LYS A 92 -12.10 13.94 -7.79
CA LYS A 92 -11.41 15.10 -7.21
C LYS A 92 -9.92 14.81 -7.03
N ALA A 93 -9.55 13.64 -6.49
CA ALA A 93 -8.15 13.27 -6.30
C ALA A 93 -7.38 13.21 -7.63
N ILE A 94 -7.95 12.58 -8.65
CA ILE A 94 -7.37 12.52 -10.00
C ILE A 94 -7.25 13.92 -10.62
N SER A 95 -8.29 14.77 -10.51
CA SER A 95 -8.26 16.12 -11.06
C SER A 95 -7.19 17.00 -10.41
N VAL A 96 -7.05 16.90 -9.06
CA VAL A 96 -6.09 17.72 -8.31
C VAL A 96 -4.65 17.25 -8.51
N SER A 97 -4.42 15.93 -8.48
CA SER A 97 -3.06 15.36 -8.63
C SER A 97 -2.63 15.21 -10.08
N ALA A 98 -3.58 15.12 -11.01
CA ALA A 98 -3.37 14.83 -12.43
C ALA A 98 -2.26 13.79 -12.66
N PRO A 99 -2.37 12.57 -12.08
CA PRO A 99 -1.25 11.68 -11.94
C PRO A 99 -0.85 11.03 -13.26
N ASP A 100 0.45 10.84 -13.46
CA ASP A 100 1.01 9.99 -14.50
C ASP A 100 1.11 8.54 -14.02
N CYS A 101 1.30 8.35 -12.71
CA CYS A 101 1.44 7.04 -12.07
C CYS A 101 0.53 6.93 -10.85
N VAL A 102 -0.21 5.83 -10.74
CA VAL A 102 -1.07 5.51 -9.59
C VAL A 102 -0.54 4.29 -8.87
N PHE A 103 -0.27 4.42 -7.58
CA PHE A 103 0.04 3.33 -6.66
C PHE A 103 -1.17 3.08 -5.75
N HIS A 104 -1.86 1.97 -5.97
CA HIS A 104 -3.08 1.63 -5.22
C HIS A 104 -2.75 0.70 -4.05
N LEU A 105 -2.61 1.31 -2.84
CA LEU A 105 -2.32 0.62 -1.60
C LEU A 105 -3.50 0.61 -0.62
N ALA A 106 -4.56 1.38 -0.89
CA ALA A 106 -5.75 1.39 -0.04
C ALA A 106 -6.42 0.02 -0.07
N ALA A 107 -6.61 -0.58 1.11
CA ALA A 107 -7.29 -1.86 1.27
C ALA A 107 -7.63 -2.13 2.74
N LEU A 108 -8.66 -2.93 2.99
CA LEU A 108 -8.88 -3.62 4.25
C LEU A 108 -8.07 -4.93 4.26
N LYS A 109 -7.07 -5.02 5.15
CA LYS A 109 -6.04 -6.08 5.14
C LYS A 109 -6.14 -7.08 6.29
N HIS A 110 -6.96 -6.79 7.30
CA HIS A 110 -7.09 -7.63 8.48
C HIS A 110 -8.00 -8.82 8.17
N VAL A 111 -7.48 -10.03 8.35
CA VAL A 111 -8.19 -11.27 7.99
C VAL A 111 -9.41 -11.48 8.87
N ASP A 112 -9.25 -11.30 10.18
CA ASP A 112 -10.31 -11.43 11.17
C ASP A 112 -11.45 -10.41 10.98
N LEU A 113 -11.11 -9.17 10.70
CA LEU A 113 -12.10 -8.12 10.43
C LEU A 113 -12.80 -8.34 9.08
N ALA A 114 -12.10 -8.88 8.08
CA ALA A 114 -12.70 -9.18 6.80
C ALA A 114 -13.81 -10.23 6.90
N GLU A 115 -13.61 -11.26 7.74
CA GLU A 115 -14.64 -12.28 7.99
C GLU A 115 -15.85 -11.73 8.80
N GLN A 116 -15.62 -10.70 9.63
CA GLN A 116 -16.70 -10.03 10.38
C GLN A 116 -17.50 -9.05 9.53
N ASP A 117 -16.85 -8.35 8.59
CA ASP A 117 -17.49 -7.42 7.65
C ASP A 117 -17.13 -7.77 6.19
N PRO A 118 -17.78 -8.81 5.63
CA PRO A 118 -17.57 -9.23 4.25
C PRO A 118 -17.88 -8.16 3.23
N TYR A 119 -18.99 -7.45 3.43
CA TYR A 119 -19.46 -6.44 2.48
C TYR A 119 -18.52 -5.24 2.43
N GLY A 120 -18.17 -4.65 3.58
CA GLY A 120 -17.24 -3.53 3.63
C GLY A 120 -15.85 -3.90 3.06
N THR A 121 -15.40 -5.15 3.30
CA THR A 121 -14.15 -5.64 2.72
C THR A 121 -14.22 -5.74 1.20
N TYR A 122 -15.33 -6.26 0.66
CA TYR A 122 -15.56 -6.31 -0.79
C TYR A 122 -15.66 -4.89 -1.37
N GLU A 123 -16.42 -4.01 -0.74
CA GLU A 123 -16.61 -2.64 -1.21
C GLU A 123 -15.27 -1.90 -1.34
N VAL A 124 -14.41 -1.96 -0.31
CA VAL A 124 -13.11 -1.29 -0.34
C VAL A 124 -12.14 -1.97 -1.30
N ASN A 125 -11.96 -3.30 -1.18
CA ASN A 125 -10.90 -4.00 -1.90
C ASN A 125 -11.23 -4.23 -3.37
N VAL A 126 -12.51 -4.41 -3.73
CA VAL A 126 -12.93 -4.74 -5.10
C VAL A 126 -13.56 -3.53 -5.79
N GLU A 127 -14.66 -3.02 -5.24
CA GLU A 127 -15.37 -1.88 -5.83
C GLU A 127 -14.52 -0.61 -5.84
N GLY A 128 -13.79 -0.34 -4.73
CA GLY A 128 -12.86 0.79 -4.64
C GLY A 128 -11.75 0.70 -5.68
N THR A 129 -11.16 -0.50 -5.86
CA THR A 129 -10.16 -0.75 -6.92
C THR A 129 -10.76 -0.49 -8.30
N PHE A 130 -11.97 -1.00 -8.57
CA PHE A 130 -12.63 -0.84 -9.87
C PHE A 130 -12.99 0.63 -10.17
N LYS A 131 -13.49 1.35 -9.16
CA LYS A 131 -13.78 2.79 -9.27
C LYS A 131 -12.50 3.61 -9.54
N LEU A 132 -11.40 3.28 -8.86
CA LEU A 132 -10.11 3.95 -9.08
C LEU A 132 -9.56 3.65 -10.47
N LEU A 133 -9.62 2.41 -10.96
CA LEU A 133 -9.23 2.04 -12.31
C LEU A 133 -9.98 2.88 -13.36
N LYS A 134 -11.31 3.03 -13.20
CA LYS A 134 -12.12 3.88 -14.06
C LYS A 134 -11.73 5.35 -13.99
N ALA A 135 -11.53 5.88 -12.77
CA ALA A 135 -11.18 7.28 -12.57
C ALA A 135 -9.79 7.63 -13.11
N SER A 136 -8.86 6.67 -13.11
CA SER A 136 -7.48 6.81 -13.58
C SER A 136 -7.26 6.28 -15.02
N ALA A 137 -8.33 6.10 -15.80
CA ALA A 137 -8.20 5.73 -17.20
C ALA A 137 -7.38 6.79 -17.96
N GLY A 138 -6.25 6.39 -18.54
CA GLY A 138 -5.33 7.30 -19.23
C GLY A 138 -4.04 7.64 -18.51
N VAL A 139 -3.83 7.15 -17.26
CA VAL A 139 -2.51 7.22 -16.61
C VAL A 139 -1.50 6.34 -17.35
N ARG A 140 -0.21 6.68 -17.24
CA ARG A 140 0.86 5.88 -17.88
C ARG A 140 1.10 4.57 -17.15
N ARG A 141 1.01 4.58 -15.80
CA ARG A 141 1.25 3.40 -14.95
C ARG A 141 0.20 3.30 -13.85
N PHE A 142 -0.28 2.08 -13.63
CA PHE A 142 -1.14 1.72 -12.50
C PHE A 142 -0.59 0.48 -11.81
N MET A 143 -0.27 0.58 -10.53
CA MET A 143 0.20 -0.54 -9.71
C MET A 143 -0.80 -0.85 -8.61
N LEU A 144 -1.21 -2.13 -8.51
CA LEU A 144 -2.01 -2.65 -7.40
C LEU A 144 -1.11 -3.36 -6.38
N MET A 145 -1.17 -2.93 -5.13
CA MET A 145 -0.60 -3.68 -4.01
C MET A 145 -1.51 -4.85 -3.65
N SER A 146 -1.03 -6.06 -3.79
CA SER A 146 -1.70 -7.31 -3.45
C SER A 146 -0.92 -8.12 -2.39
N THR A 147 -1.28 -9.37 -2.20
CA THR A 147 -0.76 -10.22 -1.13
C THR A 147 -0.52 -11.64 -1.64
N ASP A 148 0.37 -12.39 -0.97
CA ASP A 148 0.55 -13.82 -1.14
C ASP A 148 -0.75 -14.63 -0.94
N LYS A 149 -1.65 -14.10 -0.08
CA LYS A 149 -2.94 -14.73 0.25
C LYS A 149 -3.97 -14.68 -0.88
N SER A 150 -3.70 -13.92 -1.95
CA SER A 150 -4.53 -13.90 -3.18
C SER A 150 -4.27 -15.07 -4.13
N VAL A 151 -3.18 -15.81 -3.95
CA VAL A 151 -2.79 -16.92 -4.85
C VAL A 151 -3.71 -18.13 -4.67
N PHE A 152 -3.88 -18.58 -3.42
CA PHE A 152 -4.85 -19.61 -3.02
C PHE A 152 -5.65 -19.06 -1.84
N PRO A 153 -6.71 -18.26 -2.12
CA PRO A 153 -7.41 -17.58 -1.05
C PRO A 153 -8.21 -18.57 -0.18
N ALA A 154 -7.79 -18.70 1.08
CA ALA A 154 -8.47 -19.50 2.08
C ALA A 154 -9.51 -18.68 2.90
N GLY A 155 -9.55 -17.36 2.73
CA GLY A 155 -10.47 -16.46 3.43
C GLY A 155 -10.81 -15.25 2.59
N LEU A 156 -11.76 -14.46 3.08
CA LEU A 156 -12.38 -13.38 2.35
C LEU A 156 -11.40 -12.28 1.93
N MET A 157 -10.47 -11.89 2.83
CA MET A 157 -9.46 -10.88 2.51
C MET A 157 -8.61 -11.28 1.30
N GLY A 158 -8.14 -12.55 1.24
CA GLY A 158 -7.41 -13.08 0.09
C GLY A 158 -8.25 -13.13 -1.18
N ALA A 159 -9.52 -13.56 -1.07
CA ALA A 159 -10.47 -13.64 -2.18
C ALA A 159 -10.75 -12.25 -2.78
N THR A 160 -11.03 -11.24 -1.95
CA THR A 160 -11.27 -9.88 -2.42
C THR A 160 -10.02 -9.26 -3.09
N LYS A 161 -8.83 -9.53 -2.58
CA LYS A 161 -7.58 -9.10 -3.25
C LYS A 161 -7.39 -9.81 -4.59
N ARG A 162 -7.75 -11.11 -4.69
CA ARG A 162 -7.73 -11.82 -5.97
C ARG A 162 -8.72 -11.23 -6.98
N MET A 163 -9.92 -10.86 -6.53
CA MET A 163 -10.90 -10.18 -7.40
C MET A 163 -10.37 -8.82 -7.89
N ALA A 164 -9.71 -8.04 -7.03
CA ALA A 164 -9.05 -6.80 -7.41
C ALA A 164 -7.96 -7.02 -8.47
N GLU A 165 -7.14 -8.07 -8.34
CA GLU A 165 -6.15 -8.45 -9.36
C GLU A 165 -6.81 -8.75 -10.71
N LEU A 166 -7.92 -9.51 -10.70
CA LEU A 166 -8.66 -9.82 -11.93
C LEU A 166 -9.24 -8.56 -12.59
N ALA A 167 -9.70 -7.59 -11.79
CA ALA A 167 -10.13 -6.29 -12.31
C ALA A 167 -8.98 -5.56 -13.02
N VAL A 168 -7.78 -5.48 -12.41
CA VAL A 168 -6.59 -4.88 -13.02
C VAL A 168 -6.21 -5.60 -14.31
N MET A 169 -6.20 -6.93 -14.31
CA MET A 169 -5.89 -7.73 -15.51
C MET A 169 -6.91 -7.50 -16.64
N SER A 170 -8.19 -7.32 -16.30
CA SER A 170 -9.23 -6.97 -17.27
C SER A 170 -8.99 -5.59 -17.88
N PHE A 171 -8.66 -4.59 -17.04
CA PHE A 171 -8.33 -3.24 -17.52
C PHE A 171 -7.09 -3.21 -18.40
N ALA A 172 -6.05 -3.98 -18.07
CA ALA A 172 -4.83 -4.10 -18.89
C ALA A 172 -5.13 -4.55 -20.33
N ARG A 173 -6.12 -5.41 -20.51
CA ARG A 173 -6.55 -5.86 -21.86
C ARG A 173 -7.31 -4.78 -22.64
N HIS A 174 -8.10 -3.96 -21.93
CA HIS A 174 -8.95 -2.94 -22.57
C HIS A 174 -8.21 -1.61 -22.77
N TYR A 175 -7.20 -1.32 -21.94
CA TYR A 175 -6.42 -0.07 -21.96
C TYR A 175 -4.92 -0.34 -22.10
N PRO A 176 -4.44 -0.89 -23.25
CA PRO A 176 -3.07 -1.38 -23.41
C PRO A 176 -2.00 -0.27 -23.42
N LYS A 177 -2.40 1.00 -23.42
CA LYS A 177 -1.46 2.15 -23.35
C LYS A 177 -0.99 2.43 -21.91
N CYS A 178 -1.65 1.87 -20.90
CA CYS A 178 -1.25 1.98 -19.52
C CYS A 178 -0.45 0.74 -19.11
N ASP A 179 0.65 0.94 -18.40
CA ASP A 179 1.44 -0.14 -17.80
C ASP A 179 0.80 -0.55 -16.48
N TYR A 180 0.12 -1.70 -16.48
CA TYR A 180 -0.52 -2.26 -15.30
C TYR A 180 0.38 -3.29 -14.64
N SER A 181 0.60 -3.13 -13.34
CA SER A 181 1.37 -4.07 -12.54
C SER A 181 0.65 -4.47 -11.25
N ILE A 182 0.94 -5.68 -10.77
CA ILE A 182 0.41 -6.23 -9.54
C ILE A 182 1.58 -6.72 -8.70
N VAL A 183 1.74 -6.16 -7.50
CA VAL A 183 2.77 -6.56 -6.56
C VAL A 183 2.14 -7.38 -5.45
N ARG A 184 2.51 -8.65 -5.33
CA ARG A 184 2.13 -9.53 -4.23
C ARG A 184 3.25 -9.55 -3.19
N SER A 185 2.96 -9.18 -1.96
CA SER A 185 3.91 -9.30 -0.85
C SER A 185 3.47 -10.34 0.16
N GLY A 186 4.43 -10.92 0.86
CA GLY A 186 4.21 -11.62 2.11
C GLY A 186 3.90 -10.65 3.25
N ASN A 187 4.21 -11.06 4.49
CA ASN A 187 4.01 -10.22 5.66
C ASN A 187 5.03 -9.08 5.68
N VAL A 188 4.55 -7.85 5.88
CA VAL A 188 5.42 -6.68 5.91
C VAL A 188 5.75 -6.30 7.35
N ILE A 189 7.05 -6.30 7.67
CA ILE A 189 7.56 -5.96 9.00
C ILE A 189 7.35 -4.47 9.27
N GLY A 190 6.98 -4.11 10.50
CA GLY A 190 6.80 -2.71 10.90
C GLY A 190 5.47 -2.09 10.48
N THR A 191 4.55 -2.86 9.89
CA THR A 191 3.20 -2.35 9.60
C THR A 191 2.28 -2.48 10.80
N SER A 192 1.41 -1.47 10.98
CA SER A 192 0.40 -1.47 12.05
C SER A 192 -0.48 -2.72 12.01
N GLY A 193 -0.75 -3.33 13.18
CA GLY A 193 -1.60 -4.52 13.31
C GLY A 193 -0.96 -5.81 12.78
N SER A 194 0.36 -5.86 12.59
CA SER A 194 1.05 -7.09 12.19
C SER A 194 1.10 -8.09 13.37
N ALA A 195 1.19 -9.40 13.06
CA ALA A 195 1.35 -10.44 14.08
C ALA A 195 2.59 -10.21 14.96
N LEU A 196 3.67 -9.67 14.39
CA LEU A 196 4.89 -9.33 15.12
C LEU A 196 4.66 -8.23 16.17
N ASN A 197 3.90 -7.18 15.82
CA ASN A 197 3.56 -6.14 16.80
C ASN A 197 2.69 -6.70 17.92
N ARG A 198 1.81 -7.67 17.63
CA ARG A 198 1.02 -8.37 18.63
C ARG A 198 1.92 -9.19 19.57
N PHE A 199 2.89 -9.91 19.03
CA PHE A 199 3.84 -10.67 19.84
C PHE A 199 4.68 -9.74 20.74
N VAL A 200 5.19 -8.64 20.22
CA VAL A 200 5.91 -7.63 21.03
C VAL A 200 5.03 -7.11 22.15
N TYR A 201 3.79 -6.72 21.84
CA TYR A 201 2.84 -6.26 22.85
C TYR A 201 2.60 -7.34 23.93
N GLN A 202 2.41 -8.60 23.55
CA GLN A 202 2.22 -9.71 24.50
C GLN A 202 3.45 -9.92 25.40
N ILE A 203 4.66 -9.85 24.83
CA ILE A 203 5.92 -9.95 25.60
C ILE A 203 6.05 -8.79 26.59
N GLU A 204 5.86 -7.55 26.14
CA GLU A 204 5.98 -6.35 26.97
C GLU A 204 4.96 -6.29 28.11
N ASN A 205 3.79 -6.92 27.94
CA ASN A 205 2.73 -6.99 28.94
C ASN A 205 2.69 -8.32 29.69
N THR A 206 3.76 -9.12 29.63
CA THR A 206 3.89 -10.43 30.31
C THR A 206 2.74 -11.39 30.00
N GLN A 207 2.18 -11.32 28.80
CA GLN A 207 1.13 -12.22 28.30
C GLN A 207 1.74 -13.39 27.55
N GLU A 208 1.03 -14.51 27.50
CA GLU A 208 1.41 -15.64 26.67
C GLU A 208 1.35 -15.29 25.18
N ILE A 209 2.38 -15.69 24.43
CA ILE A 209 2.41 -15.52 22.98
C ILE A 209 1.44 -16.49 22.33
N THR A 210 0.45 -15.98 21.61
CA THR A 210 -0.52 -16.81 20.91
C THR A 210 0.03 -17.29 19.57
N VAL A 211 0.42 -18.56 19.49
CA VAL A 211 0.82 -19.23 18.25
C VAL A 211 -0.34 -20.09 17.75
N THR A 212 -0.91 -19.73 16.60
CA THR A 212 -2.10 -20.42 16.06
C THR A 212 -1.81 -21.81 15.54
N HIS A 213 -0.58 -22.07 15.06
CA HIS A 213 -0.15 -23.40 14.62
C HIS A 213 1.38 -23.51 14.66
N PRO A 214 1.96 -24.60 15.23
CA PRO A 214 3.41 -24.73 15.43
C PRO A 214 4.21 -24.83 14.12
N LYS A 215 3.60 -25.29 13.02
CA LYS A 215 4.25 -25.40 11.70
C LYS A 215 3.97 -24.19 10.81
N MET A 216 3.46 -23.07 11.36
CA MET A 216 3.16 -21.89 10.56
C MET A 216 4.45 -21.22 10.09
N ALA A 217 4.59 -21.05 8.78
CA ALA A 217 5.67 -20.31 8.15
C ALA A 217 5.11 -19.14 7.32
N ARG A 218 5.83 -18.03 7.26
CA ARG A 218 5.47 -16.86 6.47
C ARG A 218 6.71 -16.23 5.85
N PHE A 219 6.56 -15.72 4.65
CA PHE A 219 7.57 -14.85 4.05
C PHE A 219 7.45 -13.46 4.63
N PHE A 220 8.58 -12.85 4.95
CA PHE A 220 8.66 -11.50 5.47
C PHE A 220 9.48 -10.61 4.57
N ILE A 221 9.08 -9.35 4.48
CA ILE A 221 9.81 -8.29 3.80
C ILE A 221 9.77 -7.03 4.67
N SER A 222 10.83 -6.24 4.70
CA SER A 222 10.79 -4.94 5.37
C SER A 222 9.95 -3.94 4.59
N ASN A 223 9.37 -2.96 5.28
CA ASN A 223 8.62 -1.87 4.68
C ASN A 223 9.46 -1.08 3.67
N VAL A 224 10.73 -0.83 4.01
CA VAL A 224 11.70 -0.13 3.15
C VAL A 224 11.99 -0.94 1.87
N ALA A 225 12.28 -2.24 1.99
CA ALA A 225 12.56 -3.08 0.84
C ALA A 225 11.34 -3.21 -0.08
N LEU A 226 10.13 -3.34 0.50
CA LEU A 226 8.91 -3.40 -0.30
C LEU A 226 8.67 -2.11 -1.07
N ALA A 227 8.83 -0.95 -0.43
CA ALA A 227 8.67 0.34 -1.09
C ALA A 227 9.67 0.50 -2.25
N SER A 228 10.92 0.05 -2.07
CA SER A 228 11.93 0.05 -3.15
C SER A 228 11.59 -0.88 -4.31
N LEU A 229 10.89 -2.00 -4.05
CA LEU A 229 10.46 -2.92 -5.11
C LEU A 229 9.24 -2.43 -5.89
N ILE A 230 8.44 -1.52 -5.29
CA ILE A 230 7.24 -0.94 -5.91
C ILE A 230 7.60 0.14 -6.93
N ILE A 231 8.69 0.88 -6.71
CA ILE A 231 9.18 1.96 -7.58
C ILE A 231 9.81 1.41 -8.85
#